data_39034a69b440801403c4912bb6c47a27
#
_entry.id   39034a69b440801403c4912bb6c47a27
#
_cell.length_a   1.000
_cell.length_b   1.000
_cell.length_c   1.000
_cell.angle_alpha   90.00
_cell.angle_beta   90.00
_cell.angle_gamma   90.00
#
_symmetry.space_group_name_H-M   'P 1'
#
loop_
_entity.id
_entity.type
_entity.pdbx_description
1 polymer ?
#
loop_
_entity_poly.entity_id
_entity_poly.type
_entity_poly.pdbx_seq_one_letter_code
_entity_poly.pdbx_strand_id
1 'polypeptide(L)'
;MPISSPGIGSGLDVNSIVTQLVELERRPIAALQEKKTKLNTQLSSIGLVQSYMVNVQAVAAQLGKGDFWTKSVATSSDSTAVAAAALASAVPASYSIEVLGLASAQSLSTVAGAITDASNMGAGTLTITRGTTAVPITIVDGTSLAAVRDQINAAKAGVTAAIIQDGTGPRLVFSGSDTGTANAVSIAVTGATGQLTALSYPSGMTQDRPAANASLKINGLQISSAKNNLSGVVDGLNLTLAKVTTNPVQVTVGNDSATMKKGITDFVSAFNEISRYLSTQTKYDDASKVAGALQGDRSAVGMLNQLRSTLQQTSTASTVYTRLGDLGLELQRDGSIKVDSAKLDAALANPAELSRAFTTLQTGFGQRFKALGDSVLGTEGLLTTRTNGLRDSISRNDKDQKRLEERVARVQERLTRQYSALDGSLNRLNGLGSYVQQQITNWNKTDNRL
;
A
#
# COMPACT_ATOMS: atom_id res chain seq x y z
N MET A 1 52.42 -11.50 -41.13
CA MET A 1 51.60 -10.93 -42.22
C MET A 1 51.99 -9.48 -42.33
N PRO A 2 52.36 -8.96 -43.52
CA PRO A 2 52.67 -7.52 -43.68
C PRO A 2 51.38 -6.75 -43.45
N ILE A 3 51.40 -5.77 -42.54
CA ILE A 3 50.33 -4.81 -42.32
C ILE A 3 50.37 -3.84 -43.52
N SER A 4 49.62 -4.17 -44.58
CA SER A 4 49.44 -3.23 -45.69
C SER A 4 48.34 -2.26 -45.25
N SER A 5 48.69 -1.03 -44.92
CA SER A 5 47.75 0.03 -44.66
C SER A 5 47.12 0.43 -46.00
N PRO A 6 45.82 0.17 -46.25
CA PRO A 6 45.19 0.51 -47.54
C PRO A 6 45.18 2.04 -47.73
N GLY A 7 45.55 2.52 -48.93
CA GLY A 7 45.50 3.93 -49.31
C GLY A 7 46.84 4.69 -49.33
N ILE A 8 47.95 4.09 -48.90
CA ILE A 8 49.24 4.79 -48.85
C ILE A 8 49.91 4.94 -50.25
N GLY A 9 49.51 4.12 -51.21
CA GLY A 9 50.18 4.06 -52.52
C GLY A 9 49.40 4.60 -53.70
N SER A 10 48.09 4.58 -53.69
CA SER A 10 47.23 5.03 -54.78
C SER A 10 46.61 6.40 -54.60
N GLY A 11 46.65 6.95 -53.35
CA GLY A 11 45.93 8.17 -52.99
C GLY A 11 44.41 7.97 -52.77
N LEU A 12 43.91 6.73 -52.87
CA LEU A 12 42.51 6.41 -52.60
C LEU A 12 42.28 6.14 -51.13
N ASP A 13 41.43 6.93 -50.47
CA ASP A 13 41.00 6.65 -49.09
C ASP A 13 39.94 5.53 -49.08
N VAL A 14 40.45 4.28 -49.19
CA VAL A 14 39.63 3.06 -49.20
C VAL A 14 38.75 2.96 -47.95
N ASN A 15 39.24 3.38 -46.77
CA ASN A 15 38.52 3.31 -45.52
C ASN A 15 37.33 4.27 -45.52
N SER A 16 37.51 5.50 -46.01
CA SER A 16 36.41 6.47 -46.13
C SER A 16 35.32 6.00 -47.09
N ILE A 17 35.72 5.47 -48.27
CA ILE A 17 34.77 4.96 -49.28
C ILE A 17 33.98 3.77 -48.73
N VAL A 18 34.63 2.79 -48.13
CA VAL A 18 33.97 1.62 -47.53
C VAL A 18 33.03 2.05 -46.43
N THR A 19 33.45 2.97 -45.55
CA THR A 19 32.63 3.48 -44.46
C THR A 19 31.36 4.15 -44.97
N GLN A 20 31.45 5.03 -45.97
CA GLN A 20 30.29 5.71 -46.56
C GLN A 20 29.33 4.72 -47.24
N LEU A 21 29.82 3.70 -47.93
CA LEU A 21 28.99 2.68 -48.54
C LEU A 21 28.29 1.79 -47.51
N VAL A 22 28.99 1.43 -46.44
CA VAL A 22 28.43 0.66 -45.31
C VAL A 22 27.39 1.48 -44.56
N GLU A 23 27.53 2.78 -44.43
CA GLU A 23 26.58 3.66 -43.78
C GLU A 23 25.24 3.73 -44.53
N LEU A 24 25.27 3.68 -45.86
CA LEU A 24 24.04 3.50 -46.68
C LEU A 24 23.33 2.19 -46.38
N GLU A 25 24.08 1.09 -46.28
CA GLU A 25 23.53 -0.23 -45.93
C GLU A 25 23.00 -0.32 -44.49
N ARG A 26 23.42 0.57 -43.59
CA ARG A 26 22.98 0.68 -42.19
C ARG A 26 21.67 1.45 -42.03
N ARG A 27 21.22 2.25 -43.01
CA ARG A 27 19.95 3.04 -42.89
C ARG A 27 18.74 2.20 -42.51
N PRO A 28 18.51 0.97 -43.02
CA PRO A 28 17.40 0.14 -42.61
C PRO A 28 17.48 -0.28 -41.14
N ILE A 29 18.69 -0.42 -40.57
CA ILE A 29 18.88 -0.74 -39.14
C ILE A 29 18.41 0.42 -38.26
N ALA A 30 18.73 1.67 -38.63
CA ALA A 30 18.24 2.85 -37.91
C ALA A 30 16.70 2.94 -37.93
N ALA A 31 16.06 2.62 -39.05
CA ALA A 31 14.60 2.56 -39.15
C ALA A 31 14.00 1.46 -38.25
N LEU A 32 14.65 0.30 -38.12
CA LEU A 32 14.22 -0.76 -37.22
C LEU A 32 14.42 -0.36 -35.75
N GLN A 33 15.47 0.38 -35.41
CA GLN A 33 15.69 0.91 -34.06
C GLN A 33 14.61 1.92 -33.68
N GLU A 34 14.25 2.84 -34.58
CA GLU A 34 13.15 3.78 -34.37
C GLU A 34 11.82 3.03 -34.17
N LYS A 35 11.54 2.03 -35.00
CA LYS A 35 10.36 1.16 -34.85
C LYS A 35 10.34 0.43 -33.51
N LYS A 36 11.49 -0.08 -33.05
CA LYS A 36 11.63 -0.74 -31.74
C LYS A 36 11.32 0.23 -30.60
N THR A 37 11.84 1.45 -30.64
CA THR A 37 11.54 2.51 -29.67
C THR A 37 10.03 2.78 -29.61
N LYS A 38 9.38 2.91 -30.75
CA LYS A 38 7.93 3.10 -30.86
C LYS A 38 7.14 1.94 -30.26
N LEU A 39 7.52 0.70 -30.55
CA LEU A 39 6.87 -0.51 -29.99
C LEU A 39 7.06 -0.59 -28.47
N ASN A 40 8.24 -0.26 -27.94
CA ASN A 40 8.50 -0.23 -26.51
C ASN A 40 7.66 0.86 -25.81
N THR A 41 7.52 2.05 -26.41
CA THR A 41 6.64 3.11 -25.90
C THR A 41 5.19 2.65 -25.86
N GLN A 42 4.71 1.98 -26.93
CA GLN A 42 3.36 1.41 -26.96
C GLN A 42 3.19 0.32 -25.88
N LEU A 43 4.16 -0.57 -25.72
CA LEU A 43 4.13 -1.63 -24.69
C LEU A 43 4.05 -1.04 -23.29
N SER A 44 4.86 -0.02 -22.99
CA SER A 44 4.82 0.68 -21.71
C SER A 44 3.48 1.38 -21.48
N SER A 45 2.93 2.02 -22.51
CA SER A 45 1.63 2.69 -22.43
C SER A 45 0.48 1.71 -22.19
N ILE A 46 0.49 0.53 -22.84
CA ILE A 46 -0.49 -0.53 -22.58
C ILE A 46 -0.32 -1.10 -21.17
N GLY A 47 0.92 -1.23 -20.67
CA GLY A 47 1.19 -1.63 -19.28
C GLY A 47 0.58 -0.67 -18.25
N LEU A 48 0.64 0.65 -18.51
CA LEU A 48 -0.02 1.64 -17.66
C LEU A 48 -1.56 1.53 -17.75
N VAL A 49 -2.12 1.30 -18.94
CA VAL A 49 -3.58 1.04 -19.09
C VAL A 49 -3.99 -0.19 -18.27
N GLN A 50 -3.19 -1.27 -18.30
CA GLN A 50 -3.44 -2.46 -17.47
C GLN A 50 -3.44 -2.11 -15.98
N SER A 51 -2.45 -1.34 -15.52
CA SER A 51 -2.36 -0.92 -14.12
C SER A 51 -3.57 -0.09 -13.68
N TYR A 52 -3.98 0.90 -14.48
CA TYR A 52 -5.18 1.68 -14.20
C TYR A 52 -6.45 0.82 -14.21
N MET A 53 -6.54 -0.15 -15.12
CA MET A 53 -7.70 -1.04 -15.16
C MET A 53 -7.77 -1.97 -13.94
N VAL A 54 -6.62 -2.48 -13.45
CA VAL A 54 -6.54 -3.23 -12.19
C VAL A 54 -7.08 -2.38 -11.03
N ASN A 55 -6.73 -1.09 -10.97
CA ASN A 55 -7.23 -0.19 -9.94
C ASN A 55 -8.75 -0.01 -10.04
N VAL A 56 -9.30 0.26 -11.22
CA VAL A 56 -10.76 0.34 -11.45
C VAL A 56 -11.44 -0.96 -11.02
N GLN A 57 -10.91 -2.11 -11.41
CA GLN A 57 -11.43 -3.43 -11.05
C GLN A 57 -11.43 -3.66 -9.54
N ALA A 58 -10.34 -3.31 -8.85
CA ALA A 58 -10.19 -3.49 -7.40
C ALA A 58 -11.23 -2.66 -6.62
N VAL A 59 -11.37 -1.39 -6.97
CA VAL A 59 -12.35 -0.51 -6.32
C VAL A 59 -13.78 -0.92 -6.66
N ALA A 60 -14.06 -1.29 -7.91
CA ALA A 60 -15.36 -1.82 -8.31
C ALA A 60 -15.70 -3.13 -7.59
N ALA A 61 -14.73 -4.03 -7.41
CA ALA A 61 -14.90 -5.27 -6.66
C ALA A 61 -15.21 -5.01 -5.18
N GLN A 62 -14.61 -3.97 -4.57
CA GLN A 62 -14.94 -3.55 -3.21
C GLN A 62 -16.38 -3.04 -3.12
N LEU A 63 -16.81 -2.17 -4.03
CA LEU A 63 -18.19 -1.67 -4.10
C LEU A 63 -19.19 -2.79 -4.44
N GLY A 64 -18.76 -3.85 -5.10
CA GLY A 64 -19.56 -5.05 -5.40
C GLY A 64 -19.76 -6.00 -4.24
N LYS A 65 -19.22 -5.73 -3.04
CA LYS A 65 -19.39 -6.55 -1.84
C LYS A 65 -20.52 -6.02 -0.96
N GLY A 66 -21.39 -6.90 -0.48
CA GLY A 66 -22.51 -6.52 0.39
C GLY A 66 -22.07 -5.93 1.74
N ASP A 67 -21.01 -6.49 2.34
CA ASP A 67 -20.44 -6.06 3.61
C ASP A 67 -19.86 -4.64 3.58
N PHE A 68 -19.53 -4.13 2.41
CA PHE A 68 -19.10 -2.74 2.24
C PHE A 68 -20.23 -1.75 2.59
N TRP A 69 -21.47 -2.06 2.26
CA TRP A 69 -22.65 -1.21 2.41
C TRP A 69 -23.36 -1.37 3.76
N THR A 70 -22.98 -2.37 4.55
CA THR A 70 -23.56 -2.64 5.87
C THR A 70 -22.66 -2.19 7.01
N LYS A 71 -21.56 -1.49 6.70
CA LYS A 71 -20.65 -0.97 7.73
C LYS A 71 -21.35 0.08 8.58
N SER A 72 -21.24 -0.12 9.91
CA SER A 72 -21.75 0.79 10.92
C SER A 72 -20.59 1.57 11.55
N VAL A 73 -20.87 2.80 11.96
CA VAL A 73 -19.97 3.64 12.74
C VAL A 73 -20.68 4.13 13.99
N ALA A 74 -19.96 4.18 15.09
CA ALA A 74 -20.44 4.79 16.32
C ALA A 74 -19.78 6.16 16.49
N THR A 75 -20.59 7.18 16.73
CA THR A 75 -20.12 8.54 17.05
C THR A 75 -20.53 8.90 18.46
N SER A 76 -19.64 9.57 19.19
CA SER A 76 -19.88 10.03 20.55
C SER A 76 -19.86 11.56 20.58
N SER A 77 -20.82 12.17 21.31
CA SER A 77 -20.85 13.62 21.52
C SER A 77 -19.68 14.10 22.39
N ASP A 78 -19.08 13.21 23.20
CA ASP A 78 -17.83 13.44 23.93
C ASP A 78 -16.98 12.16 23.92
N SER A 79 -16.17 12.01 22.87
CA SER A 79 -15.26 10.86 22.72
C SER A 79 -14.11 10.87 23.73
N THR A 80 -13.87 11.99 24.43
CA THR A 80 -12.84 12.07 25.50
C THR A 80 -13.33 11.48 26.81
N ALA A 81 -14.63 11.40 27.01
CA ALA A 81 -15.25 10.76 28.18
C ALA A 81 -15.73 9.34 27.86
N VAL A 82 -16.42 9.15 26.75
CA VAL A 82 -16.93 7.86 26.28
C VAL A 82 -16.60 7.70 24.81
N ALA A 83 -15.62 6.87 24.49
CA ALA A 83 -15.36 6.47 23.14
C ALA A 83 -16.24 5.25 22.77
N ALA A 84 -16.73 5.20 21.54
CA ALA A 84 -17.58 4.13 21.04
C ALA A 84 -17.06 3.60 19.71
N ALA A 85 -17.11 2.28 19.52
CA ALA A 85 -16.77 1.61 18.27
C ALA A 85 -17.88 0.62 17.90
N ALA A 86 -18.44 0.77 16.69
CA ALA A 86 -19.44 -0.16 16.17
C ALA A 86 -18.78 -1.42 15.61
N LEU A 87 -19.36 -2.56 15.88
CA LEU A 87 -19.06 -3.85 15.26
C LEU A 87 -19.96 -4.06 14.03
N ALA A 88 -19.66 -5.08 13.24
CA ALA A 88 -20.44 -5.40 12.03
C ALA A 88 -21.91 -5.76 12.34
N SER A 89 -22.20 -6.23 13.56
CA SER A 89 -23.57 -6.55 14.05
C SER A 89 -24.33 -5.33 14.59
N ALA A 90 -23.71 -4.15 14.64
CA ALA A 90 -24.34 -2.98 15.25
C ALA A 90 -25.56 -2.51 14.45
N VAL A 91 -26.67 -2.33 15.15
CA VAL A 91 -27.91 -1.80 14.58
C VAL A 91 -27.97 -0.29 14.81
N PRO A 92 -28.40 0.51 13.83
CA PRO A 92 -28.56 1.96 13.99
C PRO A 92 -29.46 2.29 15.19
N ALA A 93 -28.92 3.03 16.15
CA ALA A 93 -29.60 3.44 17.37
C ALA A 93 -28.86 4.61 18.04
N SER A 94 -29.51 5.28 18.99
CA SER A 94 -28.90 6.30 19.85
C SER A 94 -28.98 5.87 21.31
N TYR A 95 -27.87 6.06 22.02
CA TYR A 95 -27.72 5.69 23.43
C TYR A 95 -27.29 6.92 24.23
N SER A 96 -27.99 7.14 25.34
CA SER A 96 -27.61 8.17 26.33
C SER A 96 -26.79 7.49 27.43
N ILE A 97 -25.51 7.86 27.56
CA ILE A 97 -24.55 7.22 28.48
C ILE A 97 -24.13 8.23 29.55
N GLU A 98 -24.36 7.90 30.81
CA GLU A 98 -23.92 8.66 31.97
C GLU A 98 -22.91 7.81 32.75
N VAL A 99 -21.65 8.25 32.85
CA VAL A 99 -20.58 7.56 33.59
C VAL A 99 -20.54 8.09 35.00
N LEU A 100 -20.94 7.28 35.98
CA LEU A 100 -20.99 7.63 37.42
C LEU A 100 -19.66 7.37 38.13
N GLY A 101 -18.88 6.39 37.66
CA GLY A 101 -17.59 6.02 38.21
C GLY A 101 -16.81 5.13 37.29
N LEU A 102 -15.50 5.19 37.36
CA LEU A 102 -14.60 4.33 36.55
C LEU A 102 -14.16 3.10 37.37
N ALA A 103 -13.92 2.01 36.67
CA ALA A 103 -13.26 0.86 37.26
C ALA A 103 -11.81 1.22 37.62
N SER A 104 -11.40 0.84 38.83
CA SER A 104 -10.04 1.04 39.32
C SER A 104 -9.42 -0.25 39.83
N ALA A 105 -8.12 -0.41 39.63
CA ALA A 105 -7.33 -1.44 40.30
C ALA A 105 -6.98 -0.99 41.71
N GLN A 106 -6.89 -1.95 42.62
CA GLN A 106 -6.43 -1.69 43.99
C GLN A 106 -4.97 -1.21 44.00
N SER A 107 -4.69 -0.22 44.86
CA SER A 107 -3.31 0.18 45.17
C SER A 107 -3.10 0.16 46.67
N LEU A 108 -2.04 -0.54 47.10
CA LEU A 108 -1.67 -0.65 48.49
C LEU A 108 -0.22 -0.16 48.64
N SER A 109 0.12 0.48 49.78
CA SER A 109 1.48 0.83 50.07
C SER A 109 1.82 0.53 51.52
N THR A 110 3.07 0.19 51.81
CA THR A 110 3.55 0.10 53.21
C THR A 110 3.41 1.45 53.87
N VAL A 111 3.15 1.46 55.19
CA VAL A 111 3.12 2.69 55.99
C VAL A 111 4.48 3.40 55.89
N ALA A 112 4.50 4.73 55.88
CA ALA A 112 5.73 5.53 55.89
C ALA A 112 6.62 5.17 57.07
N GLY A 113 7.92 4.94 56.86
CA GLY A 113 8.87 4.55 57.90
C GLY A 113 8.73 3.10 58.42
N ALA A 114 7.79 2.30 57.90
CA ALA A 114 7.64 0.91 58.34
C ALA A 114 8.78 0.00 57.86
N ILE A 115 9.52 0.41 56.85
CA ILE A 115 10.71 -0.27 56.36
C ILE A 115 11.94 0.58 56.70
N THR A 116 12.67 0.17 57.74
CA THR A 116 13.85 0.90 58.23
C THR A 116 15.15 0.30 57.72
N ASP A 117 15.16 -0.99 57.35
CA ASP A 117 16.30 -1.68 56.74
C ASP A 117 15.86 -2.37 55.44
N ALA A 118 16.17 -1.76 54.30
CA ALA A 118 15.87 -2.34 52.97
C ALA A 118 16.81 -3.50 52.58
N SER A 119 17.88 -3.75 53.35
CA SER A 119 18.82 -4.84 53.04
C SER A 119 18.35 -6.20 53.55
N ASN A 120 17.51 -6.20 54.62
CA ASN A 120 16.93 -7.44 55.17
C ASN A 120 15.48 -7.24 55.63
N MET A 121 14.55 -7.89 54.92
CA MET A 121 13.12 -7.88 55.25
C MET A 121 12.72 -8.92 56.30
N GLY A 122 13.64 -9.84 56.68
CA GLY A 122 13.36 -10.97 57.51
C GLY A 122 12.82 -12.17 56.75
N ALA A 123 12.37 -13.20 57.48
CA ALA A 123 11.85 -14.46 56.92
C ALA A 123 10.33 -14.59 57.13
N GLY A 124 9.69 -15.43 56.32
CA GLY A 124 8.27 -15.76 56.45
C GLY A 124 7.64 -16.14 55.12
N THR A 125 6.34 -16.39 55.15
CA THR A 125 5.55 -16.67 53.92
C THR A 125 4.55 -15.54 53.71
N LEU A 126 4.71 -14.86 52.56
CA LEU A 126 3.78 -13.84 52.04
C LEU A 126 2.78 -14.53 51.16
N THR A 127 1.50 -14.53 51.51
CA THR A 127 0.41 -15.11 50.70
C THR A 127 -0.46 -14.01 50.15
N ILE A 128 -0.47 -13.85 48.82
CA ILE A 128 -1.31 -12.92 48.12
C ILE A 128 -2.57 -13.66 47.66
N THR A 129 -3.73 -13.24 48.13
CA THR A 129 -5.02 -13.87 47.79
C THR A 129 -5.87 -12.91 46.96
N ARG A 130 -6.32 -13.37 45.79
CA ARG A 130 -7.24 -12.67 44.89
C ARG A 130 -8.46 -13.57 44.65
N GLY A 131 -9.64 -13.14 45.11
CA GLY A 131 -10.84 -13.98 45.09
C GLY A 131 -10.57 -15.29 45.85
N THR A 132 -10.61 -16.42 45.17
CA THR A 132 -10.34 -17.77 45.74
C THR A 132 -8.92 -18.26 45.50
N THR A 133 -8.10 -17.49 44.76
CA THR A 133 -6.73 -17.92 44.39
C THR A 133 -5.74 -17.32 45.36
N ALA A 134 -5.02 -18.17 46.09
CA ALA A 134 -3.97 -17.82 47.01
C ALA A 134 -2.59 -18.24 46.44
N VAL A 135 -1.64 -17.33 46.41
CA VAL A 135 -0.28 -17.56 45.90
C VAL A 135 0.70 -17.32 47.04
N PRO A 136 1.30 -18.37 47.64
CA PRO A 136 2.30 -18.23 48.70
C PRO A 136 3.67 -17.94 48.10
N ILE A 137 4.42 -17.03 48.72
CA ILE A 137 5.78 -16.61 48.37
C ILE A 137 6.63 -16.75 49.62
N THR A 138 7.61 -17.66 49.64
CA THR A 138 8.50 -17.88 50.76
C THR A 138 9.67 -16.92 50.73
N ILE A 139 9.82 -16.10 51.77
CA ILE A 139 10.91 -15.14 51.94
C ILE A 139 11.87 -15.73 52.97
N VAL A 140 13.15 -15.78 52.66
CA VAL A 140 14.20 -16.24 53.58
C VAL A 140 14.88 -15.06 54.24
N ASP A 141 15.45 -15.30 55.40
CA ASP A 141 16.19 -14.25 56.13
C ASP A 141 17.36 -13.72 55.29
N GLY A 142 17.66 -12.44 55.39
CA GLY A 142 18.65 -11.74 54.57
C GLY A 142 18.14 -11.34 53.19
N THR A 143 16.86 -11.56 52.86
CA THR A 143 16.27 -11.11 51.59
C THR A 143 16.05 -9.60 51.62
N SER A 144 16.61 -8.88 50.64
CA SER A 144 16.43 -7.44 50.53
C SER A 144 15.03 -7.08 50.02
N LEU A 145 14.57 -5.85 50.27
CA LEU A 145 13.29 -5.33 49.75
C LEU A 145 13.20 -5.42 48.23
N ALA A 146 14.33 -5.20 47.53
CA ALA A 146 14.37 -5.35 46.04
C ALA A 146 14.14 -6.81 45.61
N ALA A 147 14.75 -7.76 46.33
CA ALA A 147 14.56 -9.18 46.05
C ALA A 147 13.12 -9.63 46.37
N VAL A 148 12.51 -9.13 47.44
CA VAL A 148 11.09 -9.38 47.78
C VAL A 148 10.19 -8.86 46.67
N ARG A 149 10.40 -7.62 46.17
CA ARG A 149 9.68 -7.04 45.04
C ARG A 149 9.77 -7.97 43.82
N ASP A 150 10.96 -8.45 43.48
CA ASP A 150 11.20 -9.29 42.30
C ASP A 150 10.51 -10.67 42.43
N GLN A 151 10.54 -11.25 43.64
CA GLN A 151 9.82 -12.51 43.93
C GLN A 151 8.29 -12.34 43.80
N ILE A 152 7.73 -11.21 44.31
CA ILE A 152 6.30 -10.90 44.14
C ILE A 152 5.93 -10.76 42.68
N ASN A 153 6.72 -10.04 41.88
CA ASN A 153 6.47 -9.85 40.46
C ASN A 153 6.61 -11.17 39.69
N ALA A 154 7.57 -12.01 40.03
CA ALA A 154 7.77 -13.34 39.45
C ALA A 154 6.63 -14.31 39.76
N ALA A 155 5.99 -14.18 40.92
CA ALA A 155 4.88 -15.05 41.33
C ALA A 155 3.57 -14.83 40.55
N LYS A 156 3.43 -13.71 39.82
CA LYS A 156 2.25 -13.37 39.01
C LYS A 156 0.92 -13.50 39.77
N ALA A 157 0.91 -13.10 41.03
CA ALA A 157 -0.24 -13.22 41.93
C ALA A 157 -1.36 -12.19 41.66
N GLY A 158 -1.40 -11.57 40.49
CA GLY A 158 -2.38 -10.56 40.12
C GLY A 158 -2.08 -9.16 40.63
N VAL A 159 -0.87 -8.95 41.13
CA VAL A 159 -0.33 -7.64 41.55
C VAL A 159 1.06 -7.41 40.96
N THR A 160 1.40 -6.15 40.81
CA THR A 160 2.76 -5.70 40.49
C THR A 160 3.29 -4.90 41.67
N ALA A 161 4.50 -5.22 42.14
CA ALA A 161 5.17 -4.54 43.23
C ALA A 161 6.23 -3.58 42.68
N ALA A 162 6.34 -2.39 43.29
CA ALA A 162 7.35 -1.37 42.97
C ALA A 162 7.86 -0.74 44.29
N ILE A 163 9.12 -0.29 44.30
CA ILE A 163 9.70 0.45 45.44
C ILE A 163 9.67 1.93 45.08
N ILE A 164 9.08 2.75 45.95
CA ILE A 164 9.03 4.21 45.84
C ILE A 164 9.74 4.81 47.02
N GLN A 165 10.60 5.81 46.79
CA GLN A 165 11.23 6.63 47.80
C GLN A 165 10.36 7.87 48.03
N ASP A 166 9.71 8.00 49.22
CA ASP A 166 8.78 9.10 49.52
C ASP A 166 9.38 10.22 50.38
N GLY A 167 10.71 10.20 50.62
CA GLY A 167 11.41 11.14 51.49
C GLY A 167 11.50 10.69 52.94
N THR A 168 10.69 9.71 53.35
CA THR A 168 10.77 9.10 54.70
C THR A 168 11.46 7.73 54.67
N GLY A 169 11.71 7.19 53.49
CA GLY A 169 12.36 5.89 53.28
C GLY A 169 11.74 5.12 52.09
N PRO A 170 12.21 3.89 51.87
CA PRO A 170 11.68 3.03 50.83
C PRO A 170 10.28 2.51 51.21
N ARG A 171 9.31 2.63 50.31
CA ARG A 171 7.98 2.04 50.44
C ARG A 171 7.76 1.01 49.34
N LEU A 172 7.21 -0.13 49.70
CA LEU A 172 6.75 -1.10 48.72
C LEU A 172 5.29 -0.79 48.37
N VAL A 173 5.04 -0.56 47.07
CA VAL A 173 3.71 -0.27 46.55
C VAL A 173 3.26 -1.46 45.71
N PHE A 174 2.05 -1.94 45.96
CA PHE A 174 1.40 -2.97 45.17
C PHE A 174 0.30 -2.31 44.30
N SER A 175 0.30 -2.63 43.03
CA SER A 175 -0.77 -2.24 42.10
C SER A 175 -1.44 -3.50 41.58
N GLY A 176 -2.76 -3.60 41.73
CA GLY A 176 -3.54 -4.67 41.15
C GLY A 176 -3.41 -4.67 39.60
N SER A 177 -3.24 -5.81 38.99
CA SER A 177 -3.12 -5.96 37.54
C SER A 177 -4.44 -5.72 36.80
N ASP A 178 -5.56 -5.98 37.46
CA ASP A 178 -6.89 -5.85 36.91
C ASP A 178 -7.75 -4.89 37.75
N THR A 179 -8.67 -4.19 37.07
CA THR A 179 -9.67 -3.34 37.71
C THR A 179 -10.84 -4.17 38.21
N GLY A 180 -11.68 -3.60 39.08
CA GLY A 180 -12.95 -4.20 39.53
C GLY A 180 -12.86 -4.80 40.91
N THR A 181 -13.96 -4.75 41.66
CA THR A 181 -14.04 -5.17 43.07
C THR A 181 -13.70 -6.64 43.29
N ALA A 182 -14.01 -7.52 42.36
CA ALA A 182 -13.68 -8.95 42.38
C ALA A 182 -12.16 -9.22 42.30
N ASN A 183 -11.36 -8.25 41.86
CA ASN A 183 -9.92 -8.32 41.75
C ASN A 183 -9.18 -7.68 42.92
N ALA A 184 -9.88 -7.30 43.99
CA ALA A 184 -9.28 -6.87 45.24
C ALA A 184 -8.42 -7.99 45.84
N VAL A 185 -7.24 -7.64 46.36
CA VAL A 185 -6.35 -8.58 46.97
C VAL A 185 -6.25 -8.37 48.47
N SER A 186 -6.04 -9.46 49.21
CA SER A 186 -5.56 -9.46 50.58
C SER A 186 -4.17 -10.06 50.65
N ILE A 187 -3.39 -9.62 51.62
CA ILE A 187 -1.99 -10.08 51.78
C ILE A 187 -1.82 -10.55 53.21
N ALA A 188 -1.64 -11.85 53.40
CA ALA A 188 -1.34 -12.46 54.68
C ALA A 188 0.17 -12.75 54.81
N VAL A 189 0.73 -12.50 55.98
CA VAL A 189 2.12 -12.85 56.27
C VAL A 189 2.11 -13.78 57.47
N THR A 190 2.70 -14.97 57.34
CA THR A 190 2.75 -16.00 58.38
C THR A 190 4.23 -16.36 58.67
N GLY A 191 4.51 -16.69 59.94
CA GLY A 191 5.88 -17.03 60.35
C GLY A 191 6.88 -15.89 60.19
N ALA A 192 6.40 -14.66 60.21
CA ALA A 192 7.22 -13.49 59.93
C ALA A 192 8.23 -13.17 61.01
N THR A 193 9.45 -12.86 60.56
CA THR A 193 10.50 -12.18 61.36
C THR A 193 10.86 -10.85 60.73
N GLY A 194 11.49 -9.98 61.47
CA GLY A 194 11.92 -8.68 60.96
C GLY A 194 10.77 -7.79 60.49
N GLN A 195 10.95 -7.13 59.35
CA GLN A 195 10.03 -6.11 58.82
C GLN A 195 8.96 -6.69 57.84
N LEU A 196 8.98 -8.02 57.61
CA LEU A 196 8.08 -8.62 56.62
C LEU A 196 6.60 -8.44 56.97
N THR A 197 6.27 -8.32 58.28
CA THR A 197 4.89 -8.03 58.75
C THR A 197 4.31 -6.72 58.19
N ALA A 198 5.17 -5.75 57.83
CA ALA A 198 4.74 -4.48 57.24
C ALA A 198 4.08 -4.67 55.85
N LEU A 199 4.22 -5.84 55.22
CA LEU A 199 3.62 -6.15 53.94
C LEU A 199 2.22 -6.80 54.05
N SER A 200 1.71 -7.01 55.25
CA SER A 200 0.35 -7.56 55.46
C SER A 200 -0.73 -6.53 55.15
N TYR A 201 -1.83 -6.94 54.51
CA TYR A 201 -2.99 -6.09 54.34
C TYR A 201 -4.27 -6.83 54.81
N PRO A 202 -5.07 -6.19 55.69
CA PRO A 202 -5.14 -4.73 55.98
C PRO A 202 -4.26 -4.24 57.17
N SER A 203 -3.50 -5.05 57.84
CA SER A 203 -2.88 -4.67 59.14
C SER A 203 -1.55 -3.90 59.00
N GLY A 204 -0.75 -4.11 57.97
CA GLY A 204 0.58 -3.50 57.80
C GLY A 204 0.68 -2.50 56.65
N MET A 205 -0.24 -2.57 55.70
CA MET A 205 -0.28 -1.68 54.54
C MET A 205 -1.53 -0.79 54.55
N THR A 206 -1.41 0.37 53.90
CA THR A 206 -2.52 1.29 53.65
C THR A 206 -3.10 1.05 52.25
N GLN A 207 -4.40 1.21 52.11
CA GLN A 207 -5.06 1.21 50.79
C GLN A 207 -5.11 2.64 50.24
N ASP A 208 -4.27 2.92 49.27
CA ASP A 208 -4.22 4.23 48.62
C ASP A 208 -5.39 4.41 47.63
N ARG A 209 -5.78 3.32 46.99
CA ARG A 209 -6.93 3.32 46.07
C ARG A 209 -7.66 1.96 46.15
N PRO A 210 -8.99 1.96 46.38
CA PRO A 210 -9.77 0.72 46.36
C PRO A 210 -9.95 0.17 44.96
N ALA A 211 -10.06 -1.15 44.87
CA ALA A 211 -10.60 -1.80 43.66
C ALA A 211 -12.07 -1.39 43.53
N ALA A 212 -12.45 -0.91 42.37
CA ALA A 212 -13.82 -0.50 42.10
C ALA A 212 -14.27 -0.94 40.70
N ASN A 213 -15.55 -1.23 40.56
CA ASN A 213 -16.19 -1.43 39.27
C ASN A 213 -16.53 -0.07 38.63
N ALA A 214 -16.53 -0.03 37.29
CA ALA A 214 -17.18 1.06 36.59
C ALA A 214 -18.68 1.01 36.86
N SER A 215 -19.28 2.17 37.07
CA SER A 215 -20.73 2.35 37.21
C SER A 215 -21.19 3.38 36.19
N LEU A 216 -22.17 3.02 35.38
CA LEU A 216 -22.72 3.88 34.33
C LEU A 216 -24.21 3.63 34.18
N LYS A 217 -24.91 4.58 33.55
CA LYS A 217 -26.29 4.36 33.06
C LYS A 217 -26.29 4.42 31.54
N ILE A 218 -26.98 3.48 30.90
CA ILE A 218 -27.27 3.48 29.48
C ILE A 218 -28.82 3.57 29.31
N ASN A 219 -29.30 4.64 28.71
CA ASN A 219 -30.73 4.95 28.59
C ASN A 219 -31.46 4.84 29.94
N GLY A 220 -30.79 5.26 31.04
CA GLY A 220 -31.33 5.20 32.41
C GLY A 220 -31.14 3.86 33.13
N LEU A 221 -30.76 2.77 32.43
CA LEU A 221 -30.50 1.46 33.03
C LEU A 221 -29.09 1.47 33.64
N GLN A 222 -28.99 1.17 34.94
CA GLN A 222 -27.73 1.09 35.65
C GLN A 222 -26.94 -0.18 35.33
N ILE A 223 -25.69 -0.04 35.02
CA ILE A 223 -24.75 -1.10 34.62
C ILE A 223 -23.48 -1.01 35.46
N SER A 224 -22.97 -2.16 35.90
CA SER A 224 -21.70 -2.29 36.60
C SER A 224 -20.77 -3.19 35.79
N SER A 225 -19.51 -2.79 35.66
CA SER A 225 -18.48 -3.55 34.93
C SER A 225 -17.16 -3.55 35.69
N ALA A 226 -16.48 -4.66 35.73
CA ALA A 226 -15.15 -4.75 36.31
C ALA A 226 -14.07 -3.99 35.48
N LYS A 227 -14.38 -3.60 34.23
CA LYS A 227 -13.47 -2.94 33.29
C LYS A 227 -14.07 -1.65 32.76
N ASN A 228 -13.19 -0.72 32.33
CA ASN A 228 -13.57 0.50 31.62
C ASN A 228 -13.80 0.28 30.13
N ASN A 229 -13.30 -0.82 29.58
CA ASN A 229 -13.62 -1.28 28.23
C ASN A 229 -14.77 -2.26 28.30
N LEU A 230 -15.93 -1.86 27.77
CA LEU A 230 -17.19 -2.58 27.82
C LEU A 230 -17.45 -3.21 26.45
N SER A 231 -17.41 -4.52 26.40
CA SER A 231 -17.81 -5.29 25.22
C SER A 231 -19.04 -6.15 25.55
N GLY A 232 -20.02 -6.21 24.63
CA GLY A 232 -21.23 -7.02 24.82
C GLY A 232 -22.25 -6.47 25.84
N VAL A 233 -22.08 -5.26 26.36
CA VAL A 233 -23.06 -4.57 27.20
C VAL A 233 -24.19 -4.00 26.34
N VAL A 234 -23.85 -3.51 25.16
CA VAL A 234 -24.77 -3.17 24.09
C VAL A 234 -24.41 -4.03 22.89
N ASP A 235 -25.38 -4.71 22.29
CA ASP A 235 -25.13 -5.58 21.14
C ASP A 235 -24.51 -4.79 19.97
N GLY A 236 -23.43 -5.30 19.42
CA GLY A 236 -22.70 -4.68 18.31
C GLY A 236 -21.91 -3.41 18.69
N LEU A 237 -21.80 -3.04 19.98
CA LEU A 237 -21.11 -1.80 20.38
C LEU A 237 -20.05 -2.06 21.46
N ASN A 238 -18.84 -1.58 21.23
CA ASN A 238 -17.80 -1.51 22.24
C ASN A 238 -17.70 -0.07 22.77
N LEU A 239 -17.69 0.08 24.10
CA LEU A 239 -17.56 1.37 24.77
C LEU A 239 -16.26 1.41 25.58
N THR A 240 -15.57 2.52 25.55
CA THR A 240 -14.41 2.80 26.40
C THR A 240 -14.70 4.01 27.26
N LEU A 241 -14.72 3.81 28.57
CA LEU A 241 -14.94 4.86 29.56
C LEU A 241 -13.59 5.47 29.96
N ALA A 242 -13.42 6.77 29.81
CA ALA A 242 -12.17 7.47 30.15
C ALA A 242 -12.38 8.49 31.29
N LYS A 243 -13.59 9.04 31.46
CA LYS A 243 -13.91 10.05 32.47
C LYS A 243 -15.33 9.84 33.02
N VAL A 244 -15.54 10.26 34.26
CA VAL A 244 -16.87 10.47 34.85
C VAL A 244 -17.53 11.66 34.13
N THR A 245 -18.82 11.55 33.83
CA THR A 245 -19.56 12.57 33.08
C THR A 245 -20.51 13.34 34.00
N THR A 246 -20.64 14.65 33.80
CA THR A 246 -21.61 15.49 34.50
C THR A 246 -22.96 15.52 33.78
N ASN A 247 -22.94 15.36 32.46
CA ASN A 247 -24.10 15.25 31.61
C ASN A 247 -24.04 13.96 30.80
N PRO A 248 -25.19 13.38 30.41
CA PRO A 248 -25.20 12.20 29.54
C PRO A 248 -24.52 12.47 28.19
N VAL A 249 -23.64 11.57 27.79
CA VAL A 249 -22.99 11.55 26.48
C VAL A 249 -23.89 10.78 25.50
N GLN A 250 -24.19 11.40 24.36
CA GLN A 250 -24.95 10.74 23.30
C GLN A 250 -24.01 9.92 22.41
N VAL A 251 -24.24 8.64 22.33
CA VAL A 251 -23.56 7.73 21.39
C VAL A 251 -24.55 7.31 20.31
N THR A 252 -24.27 7.67 19.07
CA THR A 252 -25.14 7.34 17.94
C THR A 252 -24.45 6.32 17.03
N VAL A 253 -25.10 5.21 16.79
CA VAL A 253 -24.71 4.20 15.80
C VAL A 253 -25.49 4.46 14.52
N GLY A 254 -24.79 4.57 13.43
CA GLY A 254 -25.37 4.78 12.10
C GLY A 254 -24.56 4.10 11.01
N ASN A 255 -25.01 4.22 9.77
CA ASN A 255 -24.27 3.73 8.63
C ASN A 255 -22.98 4.55 8.43
N ASP A 256 -21.91 3.89 8.06
CA ASP A 256 -20.62 4.56 7.75
C ASP A 256 -20.67 5.21 6.37
N SER A 257 -21.48 6.28 6.25
CA SER A 257 -21.63 7.04 5.02
C SER A 257 -20.31 7.66 4.53
N ALA A 258 -19.37 7.95 5.43
CA ALA A 258 -18.07 8.51 5.07
C ALA A 258 -17.22 7.49 4.30
N THR A 259 -17.14 6.25 4.79
CA THR A 259 -16.44 5.17 4.08
C THR A 259 -17.13 4.83 2.75
N MET A 260 -18.45 4.81 2.71
CA MET A 260 -19.23 4.56 1.49
C MET A 260 -18.97 5.68 0.45
N LYS A 261 -19.03 6.95 0.85
CA LYS A 261 -18.72 8.10 0.00
C LYS A 261 -17.29 8.03 -0.53
N LYS A 262 -16.34 7.71 0.34
CA LYS A 262 -14.94 7.52 -0.06
C LYS A 262 -14.79 6.43 -1.11
N GLY A 263 -15.39 5.27 -0.94
CA GLY A 263 -15.31 4.18 -1.92
C GLY A 263 -15.88 4.59 -3.29
N ILE A 264 -17.00 5.31 -3.33
CA ILE A 264 -17.56 5.83 -4.58
C ILE A 264 -16.62 6.87 -5.22
N THR A 265 -16.07 7.79 -4.43
CA THR A 265 -15.14 8.81 -4.95
C THR A 265 -13.80 8.20 -5.41
N ASP A 266 -13.30 7.17 -4.75
CA ASP A 266 -12.14 6.40 -5.18
C ASP A 266 -12.41 5.72 -6.54
N PHE A 267 -13.61 5.15 -6.73
CA PHE A 267 -14.02 4.60 -8.02
C PHE A 267 -14.04 5.67 -9.13
N VAL A 268 -14.62 6.83 -8.85
CA VAL A 268 -14.65 7.95 -9.80
C VAL A 268 -13.23 8.39 -10.16
N SER A 269 -12.35 8.47 -9.18
CA SER A 269 -10.93 8.84 -9.39
C SER A 269 -10.23 7.83 -10.28
N ALA A 270 -10.34 6.54 -9.99
CA ALA A 270 -9.74 5.46 -10.78
C ALA A 270 -10.28 5.44 -12.23
N PHE A 271 -11.60 5.63 -12.39
CA PHE A 271 -12.22 5.73 -13.71
C PHE A 271 -11.71 6.95 -14.50
N ASN A 272 -11.61 8.11 -13.85
CA ASN A 272 -11.14 9.33 -14.48
C ASN A 272 -9.67 9.23 -14.90
N GLU A 273 -8.83 8.57 -14.12
CA GLU A 273 -7.42 8.32 -14.45
C GLU A 273 -7.28 7.51 -15.74
N ILE A 274 -7.92 6.35 -15.83
CA ILE A 274 -7.85 5.51 -17.04
C ILE A 274 -8.50 6.21 -18.24
N SER A 275 -9.64 6.87 -18.07
CA SER A 275 -10.35 7.58 -19.14
C SER A 275 -9.50 8.71 -19.70
N ARG A 276 -8.88 9.53 -18.85
CA ARG A 276 -7.99 10.62 -19.25
C ARG A 276 -6.74 10.09 -19.94
N TYR A 277 -6.09 9.08 -19.35
CA TYR A 277 -4.90 8.48 -19.93
C TYR A 277 -5.16 7.93 -21.34
N LEU A 278 -6.21 7.10 -21.49
CA LEU A 278 -6.60 6.56 -22.80
C LEU A 278 -6.94 7.67 -23.80
N SER A 279 -7.71 8.68 -23.36
CA SER A 279 -8.07 9.81 -24.22
C SER A 279 -6.84 10.58 -24.72
N THR A 280 -5.85 10.82 -23.85
CA THR A 280 -4.60 11.51 -24.21
C THR A 280 -3.74 10.65 -25.13
N GLN A 281 -3.57 9.36 -24.82
CA GLN A 281 -2.67 8.48 -25.57
C GLN A 281 -3.22 8.06 -26.95
N THR A 282 -4.55 8.14 -27.16
CA THR A 282 -5.17 7.74 -28.43
C THR A 282 -5.40 8.89 -29.41
N LYS A 283 -5.19 10.14 -28.97
CA LYS A 283 -5.40 11.35 -29.79
C LYS A 283 -4.10 11.94 -30.31
N TYR A 284 -4.23 12.79 -31.32
CA TYR A 284 -3.20 13.72 -31.73
C TYR A 284 -3.39 15.03 -30.96
N ASP A 285 -2.34 15.55 -30.39
CA ASP A 285 -2.36 16.87 -29.74
C ASP A 285 -1.97 17.95 -30.76
N ASP A 286 -2.96 18.74 -31.18
CA ASP A 286 -2.76 19.81 -32.17
C ASP A 286 -1.89 20.96 -31.63
N ALA A 287 -1.85 21.16 -30.32
CA ALA A 287 -1.07 22.24 -29.71
C ALA A 287 0.43 21.90 -29.68
N SER A 288 0.78 20.70 -29.25
CA SER A 288 2.17 20.22 -29.20
C SER A 288 2.66 19.60 -30.51
N LYS A 289 1.76 19.33 -31.49
CA LYS A 289 2.02 18.58 -32.73
C LYS A 289 2.54 17.18 -32.49
N VAL A 290 2.17 16.55 -31.37
CA VAL A 290 2.62 15.22 -30.96
C VAL A 290 1.45 14.23 -30.98
N ALA A 291 1.72 13.06 -31.58
CA ALA A 291 0.81 11.93 -31.54
C ALA A 291 0.93 11.20 -30.20
N GLY A 292 -0.20 10.86 -29.59
CA GLY A 292 -0.19 9.96 -28.43
C GLY A 292 0.39 8.60 -28.81
N ALA A 293 1.05 7.93 -27.86
CA ALA A 293 1.74 6.66 -28.08
C ALA A 293 0.83 5.53 -28.60
N LEU A 294 -0.47 5.60 -28.31
CA LEU A 294 -1.50 4.65 -28.72
C LEU A 294 -2.43 5.22 -29.81
N GLN A 295 -2.02 6.29 -30.53
CA GLN A 295 -2.80 6.82 -31.63
C GLN A 295 -3.00 5.72 -32.70
N GLY A 296 -4.27 5.49 -33.06
CA GLY A 296 -4.65 4.43 -34.02
C GLY A 296 -4.62 3.02 -33.45
N ASP A 297 -4.32 2.83 -32.17
CA ASP A 297 -4.40 1.52 -31.52
C ASP A 297 -5.85 1.15 -31.23
N ARG A 298 -6.35 0.13 -31.96
CA ARG A 298 -7.74 -0.32 -31.87
C ARG A 298 -8.09 -0.86 -30.48
N SER A 299 -7.12 -1.48 -29.79
CA SER A 299 -7.35 -2.05 -28.47
C SER A 299 -7.54 -0.94 -27.43
N ALA A 300 -6.74 0.12 -27.50
CA ALA A 300 -6.87 1.28 -26.61
C ALA A 300 -8.17 2.05 -26.84
N VAL A 301 -8.54 2.29 -28.10
CA VAL A 301 -9.81 2.94 -28.48
C VAL A 301 -11.01 2.07 -28.08
N GLY A 302 -10.94 0.75 -28.34
CA GLY A 302 -11.96 -0.21 -27.93
C GLY A 302 -12.18 -0.23 -26.42
N MET A 303 -11.10 -0.20 -25.65
CA MET A 303 -11.16 -0.12 -24.19
C MET A 303 -11.84 1.16 -23.68
N LEU A 304 -11.51 2.32 -24.26
CA LEU A 304 -12.15 3.59 -23.91
C LEU A 304 -13.67 3.56 -24.19
N ASN A 305 -14.06 3.00 -25.32
CA ASN A 305 -15.47 2.86 -25.69
C ASN A 305 -16.19 1.88 -24.77
N GLN A 306 -15.54 0.79 -24.37
CA GLN A 306 -16.10 -0.21 -23.47
C GLN A 306 -16.31 0.33 -22.05
N LEU A 307 -15.35 1.12 -21.55
CA LEU A 307 -15.51 1.86 -20.28
C LEU A 307 -16.72 2.80 -20.29
N ARG A 308 -16.85 3.60 -21.37
CA ARG A 308 -17.96 4.54 -21.53
C ARG A 308 -19.31 3.84 -21.66
N SER A 309 -19.37 2.77 -22.46
CA SER A 309 -20.62 2.01 -22.64
C SER A 309 -21.06 1.35 -21.34
N THR A 310 -20.12 0.77 -20.57
CA THR A 310 -20.43 0.17 -19.26
C THR A 310 -20.97 1.21 -18.27
N LEU A 311 -20.42 2.44 -18.29
CA LEU A 311 -20.89 3.54 -17.45
C LEU A 311 -22.32 3.98 -17.78
N GLN A 312 -22.68 3.98 -19.08
CA GLN A 312 -23.98 4.47 -19.56
C GLN A 312 -25.10 3.41 -19.50
N GLN A 313 -24.75 2.14 -19.29
CA GLN A 313 -25.74 1.08 -19.21
C GLN A 313 -26.68 1.26 -18.02
N THR A 314 -27.96 1.12 -18.27
CA THR A 314 -28.98 1.06 -17.22
C THR A 314 -28.85 -0.24 -16.42
N SER A 315 -29.11 -0.16 -15.11
CA SER A 315 -29.15 -1.29 -14.21
C SER A 315 -30.60 -1.61 -13.82
N THR A 316 -30.90 -2.88 -13.70
CA THR A 316 -32.17 -3.38 -13.14
C THR A 316 -32.00 -3.86 -11.69
N ALA A 317 -30.83 -3.62 -11.12
CA ALA A 317 -30.46 -4.09 -9.78
C ALA A 317 -31.21 -3.33 -8.66
N SER A 318 -31.50 -2.05 -8.88
CA SER A 318 -32.29 -1.20 -7.98
C SER A 318 -33.45 -0.58 -8.75
N THR A 319 -34.57 -0.35 -8.09
CA THR A 319 -35.71 0.39 -8.65
C THR A 319 -35.54 1.90 -8.54
N VAL A 320 -34.63 2.35 -7.68
CA VAL A 320 -34.36 3.77 -7.42
C VAL A 320 -33.16 4.27 -8.22
N TYR A 321 -32.08 3.49 -8.25
CA TYR A 321 -30.82 3.86 -8.89
C TYR A 321 -30.58 3.00 -10.13
N THR A 322 -31.18 3.41 -11.24
CA THR A 322 -31.07 2.69 -12.51
C THR A 322 -29.85 3.10 -13.33
N ARG A 323 -29.31 4.30 -13.08
CA ARG A 323 -28.11 4.85 -13.73
C ARG A 323 -27.16 5.44 -12.69
N LEU A 324 -25.88 5.47 -13.01
CA LEU A 324 -24.90 6.13 -12.13
C LEU A 324 -25.17 7.64 -11.97
N GLY A 325 -25.82 8.27 -12.96
CA GLY A 325 -26.28 9.66 -12.85
C GLY A 325 -27.34 9.88 -11.76
N ASP A 326 -28.14 8.87 -11.43
CA ASP A 326 -29.14 8.94 -10.34
C ASP A 326 -28.44 9.05 -8.97
N LEU A 327 -27.20 8.55 -8.86
CA LEU A 327 -26.32 8.67 -7.68
C LEU A 327 -25.50 9.98 -7.67
N GLY A 328 -25.67 10.86 -8.65
CA GLY A 328 -24.86 12.05 -8.81
C GLY A 328 -23.50 11.81 -9.50
N LEU A 329 -23.31 10.69 -10.20
CA LEU A 329 -22.10 10.39 -10.97
C LEU A 329 -22.33 10.72 -12.45
N GLU A 330 -22.06 11.96 -12.84
CA GLU A 330 -22.43 12.49 -14.15
C GLU A 330 -21.28 12.38 -15.16
N LEU A 331 -21.51 11.67 -16.28
CA LEU A 331 -20.55 11.57 -17.38
C LEU A 331 -20.45 12.92 -18.11
N GLN A 332 -19.22 13.45 -18.17
CA GLN A 332 -18.89 14.69 -18.87
C GLN A 332 -18.55 14.43 -20.35
N ARG A 333 -18.55 15.50 -21.18
CA ARG A 333 -18.24 15.41 -22.62
C ARG A 333 -16.82 14.92 -22.90
N ASP A 334 -15.87 15.19 -22.01
CA ASP A 334 -14.49 14.71 -22.12
C ASP A 334 -14.34 13.22 -21.76
N GLY A 335 -15.41 12.60 -21.26
CA GLY A 335 -15.42 11.20 -20.82
C GLY A 335 -15.01 11.00 -19.38
N SER A 336 -14.86 12.06 -18.58
CA SER A 336 -14.69 12.00 -17.12
C SER A 336 -16.04 11.92 -16.41
N ILE A 337 -16.01 11.45 -15.15
CA ILE A 337 -17.16 11.49 -14.23
C ILE A 337 -17.00 12.68 -13.31
N LYS A 338 -18.03 13.51 -13.20
CA LYS A 338 -18.17 14.55 -12.18
C LYS A 338 -19.11 14.06 -11.07
N VAL A 339 -18.75 14.31 -9.81
CA VAL A 339 -19.58 13.98 -8.66
C VAL A 339 -20.44 15.18 -8.28
N ASP A 340 -21.75 14.99 -8.28
CA ASP A 340 -22.70 15.88 -7.61
C ASP A 340 -22.82 15.45 -6.14
N SER A 341 -22.19 16.20 -5.25
CA SER A 341 -22.13 15.83 -3.82
C SER A 341 -23.51 15.82 -3.16
N ALA A 342 -24.44 16.69 -3.57
CA ALA A 342 -25.77 16.76 -2.97
C ALA A 342 -26.59 15.50 -3.32
N LYS A 343 -26.57 15.07 -4.58
CA LYS A 343 -27.21 13.81 -5.02
C LYS A 343 -26.56 12.60 -4.37
N LEU A 344 -25.22 12.58 -4.28
CA LEU A 344 -24.51 11.46 -3.64
C LEU A 344 -24.84 11.38 -2.15
N ASP A 345 -24.88 12.49 -1.43
CA ASP A 345 -25.20 12.49 0.00
C ASP A 345 -26.67 12.05 0.24
N ALA A 346 -27.60 12.43 -0.64
CA ALA A 346 -28.97 11.93 -0.62
C ALA A 346 -29.05 10.42 -0.89
N ALA A 347 -28.24 9.90 -1.82
CA ALA A 347 -28.18 8.46 -2.10
C ALA A 347 -27.59 7.66 -0.92
N LEU A 348 -26.57 8.20 -0.24
CA LEU A 348 -25.96 7.59 0.95
C LEU A 348 -26.91 7.45 2.16
N ALA A 349 -28.00 8.21 2.18
CA ALA A 349 -29.05 8.04 3.17
C ALA A 349 -29.84 6.71 2.99
N ASN A 350 -29.73 6.06 1.83
CA ASN A 350 -30.39 4.79 1.54
C ASN A 350 -29.37 3.68 1.14
N PRO A 351 -28.54 3.21 2.08
CA PRO A 351 -27.47 2.25 1.80
C PRO A 351 -27.98 0.89 1.32
N ALA A 352 -29.22 0.51 1.65
CA ALA A 352 -29.82 -0.74 1.18
C ALA A 352 -30.02 -0.73 -0.35
N GLU A 353 -30.53 0.38 -0.91
CA GLU A 353 -30.68 0.53 -2.35
C GLU A 353 -29.33 0.70 -3.07
N LEU A 354 -28.36 1.39 -2.43
CA LEU A 354 -26.99 1.45 -2.94
C LEU A 354 -26.37 0.05 -2.99
N SER A 355 -26.53 -0.73 -1.92
CA SER A 355 -26.05 -2.11 -1.90
C SER A 355 -26.61 -2.89 -3.09
N ARG A 356 -27.93 -2.86 -3.32
CA ARG A 356 -28.53 -3.51 -4.49
C ARG A 356 -27.97 -3.01 -5.80
N ALA A 357 -27.88 -1.68 -5.97
CA ALA A 357 -27.38 -1.06 -7.18
C ALA A 357 -25.94 -1.48 -7.56
N PHE A 358 -25.09 -1.76 -6.57
CA PHE A 358 -23.69 -2.11 -6.82
C PHE A 358 -23.39 -3.62 -6.74
N THR A 359 -24.11 -4.39 -5.90
CA THR A 359 -23.72 -5.77 -5.55
C THR A 359 -24.46 -6.84 -6.33
N THR A 360 -25.63 -6.52 -6.93
CA THR A 360 -26.43 -7.52 -7.66
C THR A 360 -25.60 -8.12 -8.80
N LEU A 361 -25.53 -9.45 -8.82
CA LEU A 361 -24.77 -10.18 -9.84
C LEU A 361 -25.24 -9.78 -11.26
N GLN A 362 -24.30 -9.63 -12.17
CA GLN A 362 -24.46 -9.25 -13.59
C GLN A 362 -25.01 -7.84 -13.84
N THR A 363 -25.87 -7.30 -13.00
CA THR A 363 -26.59 -6.04 -13.23
C THR A 363 -26.11 -4.89 -12.36
N GLY A 364 -25.50 -5.16 -11.21
CA GLY A 364 -24.96 -4.15 -10.30
C GLY A 364 -23.73 -3.43 -10.88
N PHE A 365 -23.63 -2.14 -10.64
CA PHE A 365 -22.53 -1.32 -11.18
C PHE A 365 -21.15 -1.83 -10.79
N GLY A 366 -20.95 -2.19 -9.51
CA GLY A 366 -19.67 -2.74 -9.03
C GLY A 366 -19.33 -4.06 -9.73
N GLN A 367 -20.29 -4.95 -9.87
CA GLN A 367 -20.12 -6.24 -10.52
C GLN A 367 -19.79 -6.11 -12.03
N ARG A 368 -20.43 -5.16 -12.72
CA ARG A 368 -20.16 -4.91 -14.15
C ARG A 368 -18.74 -4.41 -14.40
N PHE A 369 -18.27 -3.43 -13.62
CA PHE A 369 -16.91 -2.92 -13.77
C PHE A 369 -15.86 -3.95 -13.35
N LYS A 370 -16.16 -4.76 -12.32
CA LYS A 370 -15.32 -5.91 -11.97
C LYS A 370 -15.25 -6.90 -13.13
N ALA A 371 -16.39 -7.28 -13.71
CA ALA A 371 -16.45 -8.22 -14.84
C ALA A 371 -15.76 -7.66 -16.10
N LEU A 372 -15.85 -6.35 -16.34
CA LEU A 372 -15.09 -5.69 -17.40
C LEU A 372 -13.58 -5.87 -17.17
N GLY A 373 -13.12 -5.63 -15.93
CA GLY A 373 -11.72 -5.86 -15.56
C GLY A 373 -11.28 -7.31 -15.78
N ASP A 374 -12.07 -8.27 -15.30
CA ASP A 374 -11.81 -9.70 -15.50
C ASP A 374 -11.70 -10.05 -16.99
N SER A 375 -12.58 -9.49 -17.82
CA SER A 375 -12.60 -9.74 -19.28
C SER A 375 -11.39 -9.16 -20.01
N VAL A 376 -10.97 -7.92 -19.70
CA VAL A 376 -9.90 -7.26 -20.47
C VAL A 376 -8.50 -7.61 -19.99
N LEU A 377 -8.37 -8.00 -18.69
CA LEU A 377 -7.10 -8.39 -18.05
C LEU A 377 -6.86 -9.90 -18.09
N GLY A 378 -7.89 -10.70 -18.35
CA GLY A 378 -7.79 -12.15 -18.42
C GLY A 378 -6.77 -12.63 -19.46
N THR A 379 -6.48 -13.94 -19.48
CA THR A 379 -5.43 -14.54 -20.34
C THR A 379 -5.67 -14.26 -21.84
N GLU A 380 -6.92 -14.28 -22.27
CA GLU A 380 -7.35 -13.97 -23.64
C GLU A 380 -7.93 -12.54 -23.75
N GLY A 381 -7.79 -11.76 -22.71
CA GLY A 381 -8.32 -10.40 -22.62
C GLY A 381 -7.67 -9.45 -23.63
N LEU A 382 -8.40 -8.39 -23.95
CA LEU A 382 -8.00 -7.40 -24.96
C LEU A 382 -6.61 -6.82 -24.69
N LEU A 383 -6.32 -6.43 -23.44
CA LEU A 383 -5.05 -5.82 -23.07
C LEU A 383 -3.91 -6.84 -23.01
N THR A 384 -4.18 -8.05 -22.53
CA THR A 384 -3.20 -9.14 -22.48
C THR A 384 -2.79 -9.57 -23.88
N THR A 385 -3.75 -9.80 -24.78
CA THR A 385 -3.51 -10.14 -26.18
C THR A 385 -2.72 -9.03 -26.89
N ARG A 386 -3.04 -7.76 -26.66
CA ARG A 386 -2.30 -6.62 -27.23
C ARG A 386 -0.86 -6.57 -26.73
N THR A 387 -0.65 -6.78 -25.42
CA THR A 387 0.70 -6.85 -24.81
C THR A 387 1.54 -7.94 -25.46
N ASN A 388 0.99 -9.14 -25.63
CA ASN A 388 1.67 -10.26 -26.27
C ASN A 388 2.01 -9.95 -27.74
N GLY A 389 1.05 -9.40 -28.50
CA GLY A 389 1.29 -9.00 -29.88
C GLY A 389 2.38 -7.91 -30.05
N LEU A 390 2.51 -6.99 -29.10
CA LEU A 390 3.59 -6.01 -29.06
C LEU A 390 4.95 -6.67 -28.76
N ARG A 391 5.02 -7.57 -27.79
CA ARG A 391 6.24 -8.34 -27.45
C ARG A 391 6.71 -9.18 -28.65
N ASP A 392 5.78 -9.84 -29.33
CA ASP A 392 6.11 -10.60 -30.54
C ASP A 392 6.62 -9.69 -31.66
N SER A 393 6.05 -8.49 -31.80
CA SER A 393 6.51 -7.52 -32.79
C SER A 393 7.89 -6.99 -32.50
N ILE A 394 8.24 -6.76 -31.21
CA ILE A 394 9.58 -6.40 -30.76
C ILE A 394 10.55 -7.55 -31.06
N SER A 395 10.18 -8.79 -30.72
CA SER A 395 11.02 -9.95 -30.98
C SER A 395 11.32 -10.16 -32.46
N ARG A 396 10.31 -9.97 -33.34
CA ARG A 396 10.51 -10.01 -34.80
C ARG A 396 11.42 -8.89 -35.27
N ASN A 397 11.23 -7.68 -34.78
CA ASN A 397 12.09 -6.53 -35.10
C ASN A 397 13.55 -6.78 -34.71
N ASP A 398 13.80 -7.36 -33.55
CA ASP A 398 15.18 -7.70 -33.08
C ASP A 398 15.84 -8.74 -33.99
N LYS A 399 15.09 -9.76 -34.42
CA LYS A 399 15.58 -10.75 -35.37
C LYS A 399 15.92 -10.12 -36.75
N ASP A 400 15.07 -9.20 -37.21
CA ASP A 400 15.29 -8.47 -38.46
C ASP A 400 16.51 -7.57 -38.38
N GLN A 401 16.68 -6.85 -37.27
CA GLN A 401 17.88 -6.02 -37.01
C GLN A 401 19.14 -6.86 -37.04
N LYS A 402 19.17 -8.00 -36.30
CA LYS A 402 20.32 -8.90 -36.30
C LYS A 402 20.68 -9.42 -37.68
N ARG A 403 19.67 -9.81 -38.49
CA ARG A 403 19.92 -10.26 -39.88
C ARG A 403 20.53 -9.17 -40.75
N LEU A 404 20.09 -7.92 -40.59
CA LEU A 404 20.65 -6.79 -41.32
C LEU A 404 22.06 -6.46 -40.84
N GLU A 405 22.36 -6.50 -39.56
CA GLU A 405 23.72 -6.31 -39.01
C GLU A 405 24.71 -7.34 -39.57
N GLU A 406 24.32 -8.63 -39.60
CA GLU A 406 25.10 -9.70 -40.19
C GLU A 406 25.30 -9.49 -41.72
N ARG A 407 24.28 -8.99 -42.43
CA ARG A 407 24.40 -8.64 -43.86
C ARG A 407 25.37 -7.50 -44.06
N VAL A 408 25.25 -6.43 -43.29
CA VAL A 408 26.13 -5.27 -43.33
C VAL A 408 27.60 -5.67 -43.07
N ALA A 409 27.84 -6.54 -42.09
CA ALA A 409 29.15 -7.07 -41.80
C ALA A 409 29.78 -7.80 -43.02
N ARG A 410 28.99 -8.67 -43.67
CA ARG A 410 29.43 -9.36 -44.90
C ARG A 410 29.67 -8.41 -46.07
N VAL A 411 28.86 -7.38 -46.23
CA VAL A 411 29.06 -6.35 -47.25
C VAL A 411 30.32 -5.56 -46.97
N GLN A 412 30.52 -5.15 -45.73
CA GLN A 412 31.76 -4.45 -45.33
C GLN A 412 33.02 -5.25 -45.64
N GLU A 413 33.02 -6.52 -45.26
CA GLU A 413 34.16 -7.41 -45.54
C GLU A 413 34.43 -7.56 -47.05
N ARG A 414 33.38 -7.74 -47.86
CA ARG A 414 33.47 -7.82 -49.31
C ARG A 414 34.01 -6.52 -49.89
N LEU A 415 33.45 -5.36 -49.53
CA LEU A 415 33.89 -4.06 -50.01
C LEU A 415 35.35 -3.81 -49.63
N THR A 416 35.76 -4.09 -48.39
CA THR A 416 37.15 -3.95 -47.93
C THR A 416 38.07 -4.80 -48.79
N ARG A 417 37.72 -6.06 -49.07
CA ARG A 417 38.54 -6.91 -49.95
C ARG A 417 38.63 -6.36 -51.39
N GLN A 418 37.48 -5.90 -51.96
CA GLN A 418 37.44 -5.36 -53.32
C GLN A 418 38.26 -4.07 -53.49
N TYR A 419 38.09 -3.12 -52.55
CA TYR A 419 38.80 -1.85 -52.60
C TYR A 419 40.30 -1.98 -52.23
N SER A 420 40.67 -2.90 -51.35
CA SER A 420 42.08 -3.21 -51.09
C SER A 420 42.76 -3.87 -52.29
N ALA A 421 42.07 -4.73 -53.03
CA ALA A 421 42.58 -5.33 -54.25
C ALA A 421 42.70 -4.28 -55.39
N LEU A 422 41.76 -3.34 -55.50
CA LEU A 422 41.81 -2.21 -56.41
C LEU A 422 43.00 -1.30 -56.11
N ASP A 423 43.20 -0.94 -54.84
CA ASP A 423 44.32 -0.13 -54.35
C ASP A 423 45.67 -0.79 -54.70
N GLY A 424 45.82 -2.09 -54.44
CA GLY A 424 47.01 -2.85 -54.81
C GLY A 424 47.22 -2.92 -56.34
N SER A 425 46.16 -2.88 -57.17
CA SER A 425 46.26 -2.84 -58.60
C SER A 425 46.69 -1.46 -59.14
N LEU A 426 46.10 -0.41 -58.58
CA LEU A 426 46.48 0.98 -58.85
C LEU A 426 47.96 1.27 -58.49
N ASN A 427 48.41 0.76 -57.34
CA ASN A 427 49.82 0.87 -56.91
C ASN A 427 50.75 0.21 -57.92
N ARG A 428 50.41 -0.95 -58.44
CA ARG A 428 51.18 -1.61 -59.50
C ARG A 428 51.21 -0.80 -60.79
N LEU A 429 50.05 -0.25 -61.22
CA LEU A 429 49.97 0.60 -62.42
C LEU A 429 50.76 1.89 -62.24
N ASN A 430 50.72 2.54 -61.09
CA ASN A 430 51.51 3.74 -60.80
C ASN A 430 53.00 3.42 -60.78
N GLY A 431 53.36 2.24 -60.21
CA GLY A 431 54.79 1.76 -60.29
C GLY A 431 55.24 1.49 -61.72
N LEU A 432 54.40 0.91 -62.57
CA LEU A 432 54.69 0.70 -64.00
C LEU A 432 54.77 2.03 -64.74
N GLY A 433 53.88 2.98 -64.49
CA GLY A 433 53.90 4.33 -65.01
C GLY A 433 55.20 5.06 -64.67
N SER A 434 55.64 5.00 -63.40
CA SER A 434 56.89 5.56 -62.94
C SER A 434 58.14 4.91 -63.63
N TYR A 435 58.08 3.59 -63.76
CA TYR A 435 59.13 2.85 -64.50
C TYR A 435 59.20 3.27 -65.96
N VAL A 436 58.09 3.33 -66.68
CA VAL A 436 58.04 3.79 -68.09
C VAL A 436 58.53 5.23 -68.21
N GLN A 437 58.14 6.13 -67.28
CA GLN A 437 58.56 7.50 -67.24
C GLN A 437 60.08 7.58 -67.05
N GLN A 438 60.65 6.73 -66.21
CA GLN A 438 62.08 6.63 -65.98
C GLN A 438 62.81 6.09 -67.22
N GLN A 439 62.28 5.11 -67.93
CA GLN A 439 62.86 4.61 -69.20
C GLN A 439 62.82 5.66 -70.28
N ILE A 440 61.75 6.42 -70.48
CA ILE A 440 61.63 7.52 -71.41
C ILE A 440 62.69 8.61 -71.05
N THR A 441 62.80 8.93 -69.78
CA THR A 441 63.79 9.92 -69.31
C THR A 441 65.27 9.45 -69.61
N ASN A 442 65.52 8.16 -69.42
CA ASN A 442 66.84 7.58 -69.71
C ASN A 442 67.11 7.54 -71.22
N TRP A 443 66.07 7.22 -72.03
CA TRP A 443 66.20 7.24 -73.47
C TRP A 443 66.49 8.64 -74.02
N ASN A 444 65.79 9.66 -73.58
CA ASN A 444 66.00 11.05 -73.94
C ASN A 444 67.39 11.60 -73.50
N LYS A 445 67.97 11.01 -72.44
CA LYS A 445 69.35 11.34 -72.02
C LYS A 445 70.40 10.69 -72.87
N THR A 446 70.07 9.57 -73.52
CA THR A 446 70.98 8.86 -74.42
C THR A 446 71.02 9.54 -75.79
N ASP A 447 69.90 10.09 -76.30
CA ASP A 447 69.83 10.86 -77.55
C ASP A 447 70.47 12.25 -77.48
N ASN A 448 70.66 12.85 -76.32
CA ASN A 448 71.33 14.12 -76.14
C ASN A 448 72.88 13.99 -75.99
N ARG A 449 73.43 12.77 -76.24
CA ARG A 449 74.92 12.52 -76.17
C ARG A 449 75.50 12.08 -77.52
N LEU A 450 74.78 12.22 -78.60
CA LEU A 450 75.30 12.18 -80.00
C LEU A 450 75.22 13.58 -80.56
#